data_f2d68d1f6bee0366a148de129c5c8103
#
_entry.id   f2d68d1f6bee0366a148de129c5c8103
#
_cell.length_a   1.000
_cell.length_b   1.000
_cell.length_c   1.000
_cell.angle_alpha   90.00
_cell.angle_beta   90.00
_cell.angle_gamma   90.00
#
_symmetry.space_group_name_H-M   'P 1'
#
loop_
_entity.id
_entity.type
_entity.pdbx_description
1 polymer ?
#
loop_
_entity_poly.entity_id
_entity_poly.type
_entity_poly.pdbx_seq_one_letter_code
_entity_poly.pdbx_strand_id
1 'polypeptide(L)'
;MTQLTVTGTEAVTPVIRRVWFHSDDLSAFAESGWTDRYVKLQFPDAVRTYTALFPDVAAGTLAIDFVTHGDAGVAGPWAQAARPGDRLEARGPGGAYRPDPTADWHLLVGDESAVPAISAALEALPAEAVVRVVVLVDDADHEPELPMPAGAAAELVVLHRATLAEGGGLGAAVRALEWLPGRVHAFVHGEAHEVMHGIRPYLLQERGLERDQVSISGYWRRGRTEEGFRLWKAELRAAEDVAAG
;
A
#
# COMPACT_ATOMS: atom_id res chain seq x y z
N MET A 1 -12.25 -14.81 12.60
CA MET A 1 -12.39 -14.48 11.16
C MET A 1 -13.59 -13.58 11.02
N THR A 2 -13.49 -12.54 10.23
CA THR A 2 -14.54 -11.55 10.01
C THR A 2 -15.23 -11.86 8.70
N GLN A 3 -16.56 -11.99 8.69
CA GLN A 3 -17.33 -12.13 7.45
C GLN A 3 -17.59 -10.75 6.87
N LEU A 4 -17.23 -10.55 5.62
CA LEU A 4 -17.45 -9.33 4.85
C LEU A 4 -18.52 -9.59 3.79
N THR A 5 -19.59 -8.80 3.79
CA THR A 5 -20.66 -8.84 2.80
C THR A 5 -20.58 -7.61 1.91
N VAL A 6 -20.51 -7.80 0.60
CA VAL A 6 -20.48 -6.70 -0.38
C VAL A 6 -21.75 -5.87 -0.30
N THR A 7 -21.63 -4.57 -0.19
CA THR A 7 -22.74 -3.60 -0.22
C THR A 7 -22.76 -2.77 -1.50
N GLY A 8 -21.62 -2.58 -2.15
CA GLY A 8 -21.50 -1.83 -3.40
C GLY A 8 -20.11 -1.92 -4.00
N THR A 9 -19.97 -1.46 -5.23
CA THR A 9 -18.70 -1.39 -5.94
C THR A 9 -18.62 -0.12 -6.78
N GLU A 10 -17.42 0.44 -6.94
CA GLU A 10 -17.14 1.58 -7.81
C GLU A 10 -15.79 1.44 -8.51
N ALA A 11 -15.64 2.06 -9.68
CA ALA A 11 -14.34 2.20 -10.33
C ALA A 11 -13.66 3.46 -9.79
N VAL A 12 -12.48 3.30 -9.19
CA VAL A 12 -11.67 4.43 -8.70
C VAL A 12 -10.75 4.92 -9.82
N THR A 13 -10.08 3.98 -10.50
CA THR A 13 -9.35 4.21 -11.74
C THR A 13 -9.66 3.06 -12.71
N PRO A 14 -9.20 3.08 -13.96
CA PRO A 14 -9.40 1.95 -14.88
C PRO A 14 -8.93 0.59 -14.35
N VAL A 15 -7.94 0.59 -13.45
CA VAL A 15 -7.36 -0.63 -12.87
C VAL A 15 -7.62 -0.79 -11.37
N ILE A 16 -8.29 0.15 -10.72
CA ILE A 16 -8.65 0.04 -9.30
C ILE A 16 -10.17 -0.04 -9.15
N ARG A 17 -10.63 -1.18 -8.64
CA ARG A 17 -12.02 -1.42 -8.27
C ARG A 17 -12.16 -1.38 -6.76
N ARG A 18 -12.92 -0.40 -6.23
CA ARG A 18 -13.31 -0.35 -4.82
C ARG A 18 -14.53 -1.21 -4.59
N VAL A 19 -14.46 -2.06 -3.57
CA VAL A 19 -15.56 -2.86 -3.08
C VAL A 19 -15.87 -2.44 -1.65
N TRP A 20 -17.11 -2.04 -1.41
CA TRP A 20 -17.63 -1.70 -0.09
C TRP A 20 -18.21 -2.93 0.58
N PHE A 21 -17.93 -3.07 1.86
CA PHE A 21 -18.37 -4.20 2.65
C PHE A 21 -19.09 -3.76 3.92
N HIS A 22 -20.01 -4.62 4.37
CA HIS A 22 -20.56 -4.61 5.71
C HIS A 22 -20.15 -5.87 6.44
N SER A 23 -19.97 -5.75 7.76
CA SER A 23 -19.73 -6.85 8.69
C SER A 23 -20.47 -6.59 10.01
N ASP A 24 -21.05 -7.63 10.59
CA ASP A 24 -21.68 -7.53 11.91
C ASP A 24 -20.68 -7.36 13.05
N ASP A 25 -19.39 -7.63 12.78
CA ASP A 25 -18.32 -7.47 13.77
C ASP A 25 -17.02 -6.96 13.13
N LEU A 26 -16.73 -5.69 13.35
CA LEU A 26 -15.47 -5.02 13.05
C LEU A 26 -14.70 -4.61 14.32
N SER A 27 -15.01 -5.19 15.48
CA SER A 27 -14.38 -4.83 16.75
C SER A 27 -12.86 -4.90 16.73
N ALA A 28 -12.28 -5.84 15.98
CA ALA A 28 -10.83 -5.95 15.80
C ALA A 28 -10.18 -4.71 15.15
N PHE A 29 -10.96 -3.87 14.48
CA PHE A 29 -10.46 -2.62 13.87
C PHE A 29 -10.46 -1.46 14.85
N ALA A 30 -11.21 -1.54 15.97
CA ALA A 30 -11.31 -0.45 16.95
C ALA A 30 -9.96 -0.09 17.57
N GLU A 31 -9.10 -1.08 17.78
CA GLU A 31 -7.78 -0.91 18.39
C GLU A 31 -6.66 -0.75 17.37
N SER A 32 -6.96 -0.88 16.08
CA SER A 32 -5.96 -0.77 15.01
C SER A 32 -5.61 0.68 14.75
N GLY A 33 -4.51 1.14 15.34
CA GLY A 33 -3.94 2.47 15.08
C GLY A 33 -3.13 2.57 13.79
N TRP A 34 -2.98 1.49 13.02
CA TRP A 34 -2.18 1.44 11.80
C TRP A 34 -2.92 2.04 10.61
N THR A 35 -2.22 2.77 9.74
CA THR A 35 -2.78 3.28 8.49
C THR A 35 -2.65 2.26 7.36
N ASP A 36 -1.61 1.43 7.37
CA ASP A 36 -1.41 0.31 6.44
C ASP A 36 -2.16 -0.96 6.86
N ARG A 37 -3.27 -0.79 7.62
CA ARG A 37 -4.05 -1.91 8.14
C ARG A 37 -4.51 -2.83 7.01
N TYR A 38 -4.08 -4.08 7.05
CA TYR A 38 -4.39 -5.06 6.02
C TYR A 38 -5.24 -6.21 6.54
N VAL A 39 -6.02 -6.77 5.66
CA VAL A 39 -6.75 -8.03 5.88
C VAL A 39 -6.29 -9.08 4.87
N LYS A 40 -6.37 -10.35 5.28
CA LYS A 40 -6.12 -11.50 4.42
C LYS A 40 -7.46 -12.08 4.00
N LEU A 41 -7.86 -11.81 2.77
CA LEU A 41 -9.10 -12.29 2.17
C LEU A 41 -8.96 -13.75 1.74
N GLN A 42 -9.96 -14.56 2.07
CA GLN A 42 -10.03 -15.97 1.71
C GLN A 42 -10.81 -16.12 0.41
N PHE A 43 -10.17 -16.60 -0.63
CA PHE A 43 -10.79 -17.08 -1.85
C PHE A 43 -10.77 -18.62 -1.87
N PRO A 44 -11.55 -19.31 -2.72
CA PRO A 44 -11.62 -20.79 -2.71
C PRO A 44 -10.25 -21.47 -2.74
N ASP A 45 -9.33 -20.98 -3.58
CA ASP A 45 -8.02 -21.60 -3.80
C ASP A 45 -6.84 -20.67 -3.45
N ALA A 46 -7.11 -19.53 -2.80
CA ALA A 46 -6.07 -18.53 -2.55
C ALA A 46 -6.38 -17.62 -1.37
N VAL A 47 -5.32 -17.10 -0.76
CA VAL A 47 -5.40 -16.01 0.22
C VAL A 47 -4.71 -14.78 -0.37
N ARG A 48 -5.37 -13.63 -0.30
CA ARG A 48 -4.83 -12.36 -0.82
C ARG A 48 -4.86 -11.28 0.26
N THR A 49 -3.82 -10.47 0.30
CA THR A 49 -3.68 -9.41 1.31
C THR A 49 -4.01 -8.07 0.68
N TYR A 50 -4.91 -7.33 1.32
CA TYR A 50 -5.35 -6.00 0.88
C TYR A 50 -5.43 -5.03 2.05
N THR A 51 -5.22 -3.75 1.78
CA THR A 51 -5.45 -2.68 2.76
C THR A 51 -6.96 -2.50 2.98
N ALA A 52 -7.37 -2.45 4.24
CA ALA A 52 -8.74 -2.09 4.62
C ALA A 52 -8.84 -0.57 4.79
N LEU A 53 -9.69 0.04 3.97
CA LEU A 53 -9.94 1.48 3.94
C LEU A 53 -11.22 1.83 4.69
N PHE A 54 -11.26 3.02 5.28
CA PHE A 54 -12.44 3.64 5.88
C PHE A 54 -13.20 2.72 6.86
N PRO A 55 -12.51 1.98 7.78
CA PRO A 55 -13.23 1.14 8.72
C PRO A 55 -14.05 2.00 9.68
N ASP A 56 -15.36 1.85 9.63
CA ASP A 56 -16.31 2.40 10.60
C ASP A 56 -16.85 1.24 11.43
N VAL A 57 -16.35 1.10 12.65
CA VAL A 57 -16.72 0.01 13.56
C VAL A 57 -18.18 0.14 14.01
N ALA A 58 -18.68 1.37 14.16
CA ALA A 58 -20.05 1.63 14.60
C ALA A 58 -21.07 1.31 13.50
N ALA A 59 -20.74 1.67 12.26
CA ALA A 59 -21.58 1.34 11.09
C ALA A 59 -21.36 -0.07 10.56
N GLY A 60 -20.30 -0.76 11.00
CA GLY A 60 -19.93 -2.08 10.50
C GLY A 60 -19.44 -2.04 9.04
N THR A 61 -18.83 -0.94 8.59
CA THR A 61 -18.45 -0.78 7.17
C THR A 61 -16.96 -0.62 6.96
N LEU A 62 -16.47 -1.07 5.83
CA LEU A 62 -15.12 -0.80 5.31
C LEU A 62 -15.10 -0.91 3.79
N ALA A 63 -14.00 -0.45 3.17
CA ALA A 63 -13.76 -0.64 1.75
C ALA A 63 -12.41 -1.33 1.50
N ILE A 64 -12.30 -1.97 0.35
CA ILE A 64 -11.05 -2.53 -0.15
C ILE A 64 -10.91 -2.19 -1.63
N ASP A 65 -9.74 -1.66 -1.99
CA ASP A 65 -9.37 -1.36 -3.37
C ASP A 65 -8.61 -2.54 -3.96
N PHE A 66 -9.16 -3.09 -5.04
CA PHE A 66 -8.57 -4.21 -5.77
C PHE A 66 -7.91 -3.69 -7.04
N VAL A 67 -6.61 -3.96 -7.19
CA VAL A 67 -5.94 -3.76 -8.47
C VAL A 67 -6.37 -4.88 -9.43
N THR A 68 -6.85 -4.50 -10.60
CA THR A 68 -7.38 -5.42 -11.61
C THR A 68 -6.49 -5.39 -12.85
N HIS A 69 -6.05 -6.56 -13.30
CA HIS A 69 -5.23 -6.72 -14.50
C HIS A 69 -5.91 -7.72 -15.45
N GLY A 70 -7.04 -7.30 -16.04
CA GLY A 70 -7.87 -8.18 -16.86
C GLY A 70 -8.31 -9.43 -16.08
N ASP A 71 -8.22 -10.60 -16.69
CA ASP A 71 -8.63 -11.89 -16.12
C ASP A 71 -7.52 -12.57 -15.30
N ALA A 72 -6.40 -11.88 -15.05
CA ALA A 72 -5.28 -12.47 -14.33
C ALA A 72 -5.51 -12.54 -12.82
N GLY A 73 -5.09 -13.63 -12.21
CA GLY A 73 -5.20 -13.87 -10.77
C GLY A 73 -6.60 -14.24 -10.30
N VAL A 74 -6.86 -14.12 -9.00
CA VAL A 74 -8.14 -14.53 -8.37
C VAL A 74 -8.94 -13.33 -7.89
N ALA A 75 -8.29 -12.37 -7.24
CA ALA A 75 -8.98 -11.28 -6.56
C ALA A 75 -9.48 -10.19 -7.52
N GLY A 76 -8.72 -9.86 -8.58
CA GLY A 76 -9.13 -8.89 -9.59
C GLY A 76 -10.42 -9.30 -10.32
N PRO A 77 -10.47 -10.50 -10.94
CA PRO A 77 -11.69 -11.01 -11.56
C PRO A 77 -12.88 -11.11 -10.59
N TRP A 78 -12.62 -11.54 -9.33
CA TRP A 78 -13.66 -11.55 -8.32
C TRP A 78 -14.22 -10.15 -8.05
N ALA A 79 -13.36 -9.15 -7.86
CA ALA A 79 -13.78 -7.78 -7.58
C ALA A 79 -14.54 -7.12 -8.76
N GLN A 80 -14.17 -7.47 -10.00
CA GLN A 80 -14.90 -7.02 -11.19
C GLN A 80 -16.30 -7.62 -11.28
N ALA A 81 -16.47 -8.87 -10.84
CA ALA A 81 -17.76 -9.57 -10.84
C ALA A 81 -18.60 -9.32 -9.58
N ALA A 82 -18.02 -8.76 -8.53
CA ALA A 82 -18.64 -8.60 -7.21
C ALA A 82 -19.95 -7.80 -7.25
N ARG A 83 -20.96 -8.30 -6.53
CA ARG A 83 -22.31 -7.72 -6.43
C ARG A 83 -22.74 -7.63 -4.98
N PRO A 84 -23.62 -6.69 -4.64
CA PRO A 84 -24.22 -6.65 -3.31
C PRO A 84 -24.79 -8.03 -2.89
N GLY A 85 -24.40 -8.47 -1.68
CA GLY A 85 -24.73 -9.78 -1.12
C GLY A 85 -23.65 -10.84 -1.27
N ASP A 86 -22.64 -10.66 -2.14
CA ASP A 86 -21.48 -11.55 -2.20
C ASP A 86 -20.67 -11.49 -0.91
N ARG A 87 -19.99 -12.59 -0.57
CA ARG A 87 -19.31 -12.70 0.73
C ARG A 87 -17.87 -13.17 0.58
N LEU A 88 -17.01 -12.62 1.46
CA LEU A 88 -15.64 -13.08 1.69
C LEU A 88 -15.38 -13.22 3.19
N GLU A 89 -14.49 -14.11 3.55
CA GLU A 89 -13.91 -14.17 4.89
C GLU A 89 -12.57 -13.43 4.92
N ALA A 90 -12.34 -12.69 6.01
CA ALA A 90 -11.13 -11.94 6.24
C ALA A 90 -10.47 -12.33 7.57
N ARG A 91 -9.14 -12.36 7.58
CA ARG A 91 -8.31 -12.42 8.80
C ARG A 91 -7.56 -11.13 8.95
N GLY A 92 -7.51 -10.57 10.13
CA GLY A 92 -6.88 -9.30 10.46
C GLY A 92 -7.79 -8.44 11.33
N PRO A 93 -7.53 -7.12 11.44
CA PRO A 93 -6.47 -6.41 10.72
C PRO A 93 -5.07 -6.70 11.27
N GLY A 94 -4.06 -6.64 10.38
CA GLY A 94 -2.67 -6.47 10.73
C GLY A 94 -2.18 -5.13 10.21
N GLY A 95 -1.01 -4.67 10.63
CA GLY A 95 -0.40 -3.43 10.18
C GLY A 95 0.93 -3.22 10.89
N ALA A 96 1.71 -2.27 10.42
CA ALA A 96 3.01 -1.93 11.01
C ALA A 96 3.38 -0.44 10.83
N TYR A 97 2.63 0.32 10.05
CA TYR A 97 2.91 1.72 9.78
C TYR A 97 1.77 2.63 10.24
N ARG A 98 2.17 3.72 10.88
CA ARG A 98 1.38 4.91 11.11
C ARG A 98 2.33 6.10 11.03
N PRO A 99 1.98 7.21 10.37
CA PRO A 99 2.81 8.40 10.37
C PRO A 99 3.25 8.78 11.78
N ASP A 100 4.56 8.98 11.96
CA ASP A 100 5.13 9.42 13.24
C ASP A 100 4.87 10.93 13.39
N PRO A 101 4.11 11.36 14.40
CA PRO A 101 3.81 12.77 14.60
C PRO A 101 5.04 13.61 15.02
N THR A 102 6.16 12.96 15.34
CA THR A 102 7.43 13.63 15.69
C THR A 102 8.38 13.77 14.51
N ALA A 103 8.03 13.23 13.35
CA ALA A 103 8.82 13.42 12.13
C ALA A 103 8.67 14.84 11.61
N ASP A 104 9.78 15.43 11.14
CA ASP A 104 9.77 16.75 10.52
C ASP A 104 9.10 16.70 9.14
N TRP A 105 9.19 15.54 8.44
CA TRP A 105 8.53 15.32 7.17
C TRP A 105 8.31 13.84 6.88
N HIS A 106 7.43 13.54 5.91
CA HIS A 106 7.05 12.19 5.52
C HIS A 106 7.41 11.91 4.06
N LEU A 107 7.88 10.69 3.80
CA LEU A 107 8.13 10.19 2.44
C LEU A 107 7.22 8.97 2.20
N LEU A 108 6.27 9.09 1.27
CA LEU A 108 5.34 8.01 0.92
C LEU A 108 5.61 7.59 -0.53
N VAL A 109 5.99 6.33 -0.74
CA VAL A 109 6.41 5.83 -2.06
C VAL A 109 5.73 4.52 -2.37
N GLY A 110 5.18 4.40 -3.58
CA GLY A 110 4.63 3.13 -4.01
C GLY A 110 4.13 3.08 -5.45
N ASP A 111 3.65 1.92 -5.83
CA ASP A 111 2.89 1.70 -7.06
C ASP A 111 1.37 1.59 -6.75
N GLU A 112 0.56 1.22 -7.75
CA GLU A 112 -0.90 1.10 -7.59
C GLU A 112 -1.30 0.21 -6.40
N SER A 113 -0.50 -0.82 -6.10
CA SER A 113 -0.78 -1.74 -4.99
C SER A 113 -0.64 -1.09 -3.62
N ALA A 114 0.17 -0.03 -3.52
CA ALA A 114 0.42 0.72 -2.30
C ALA A 114 -0.48 1.96 -2.13
N VAL A 115 -1.14 2.42 -3.21
CA VAL A 115 -2.02 3.60 -3.20
C VAL A 115 -3.03 3.58 -2.05
N PRO A 116 -3.73 2.47 -1.74
CA PRO A 116 -4.67 2.44 -0.62
C PRO A 116 -4.02 2.76 0.73
N ALA A 117 -2.83 2.22 1.01
CA ALA A 117 -2.11 2.46 2.24
C ALA A 117 -1.51 3.88 2.29
N ILE A 118 -1.06 4.42 1.15
CA ILE A 118 -0.61 5.80 1.01
C ILE A 118 -1.77 6.76 1.28
N SER A 119 -2.96 6.51 0.71
CA SER A 119 -4.16 7.32 0.97
C SER A 119 -4.51 7.35 2.45
N ALA A 120 -4.56 6.20 3.10
CA ALA A 120 -4.84 6.11 4.54
C ALA A 120 -3.76 6.79 5.41
N ALA A 121 -2.50 6.78 4.96
CA ALA A 121 -1.44 7.52 5.63
C ALA A 121 -1.61 9.03 5.49
N LEU A 122 -1.95 9.51 4.30
CA LEU A 122 -2.20 10.93 4.02
C LEU A 122 -3.40 11.46 4.81
N GLU A 123 -4.49 10.70 4.91
CA GLU A 123 -5.67 11.05 5.73
C GLU A 123 -5.33 11.19 7.23
N ALA A 124 -4.33 10.44 7.71
CA ALA A 124 -3.91 10.49 9.10
C ALA A 124 -2.92 11.62 9.41
N LEU A 125 -2.39 12.30 8.39
CA LEU A 125 -1.49 13.43 8.55
C LEU A 125 -2.26 14.72 8.89
N PRO A 126 -1.70 15.59 9.74
CA PRO A 126 -2.27 16.93 9.95
C PRO A 126 -2.18 17.78 8.66
N ALA A 127 -3.04 18.79 8.56
CA ALA A 127 -3.11 19.64 7.38
C ALA A 127 -1.80 20.37 7.04
N GLU A 128 -0.99 20.65 8.04
CA GLU A 128 0.32 21.31 7.95
C GLU A 128 1.51 20.35 7.77
N ALA A 129 1.27 19.03 7.65
CA ALA A 129 2.35 18.06 7.50
C ALA A 129 3.17 18.30 6.24
N VAL A 130 4.49 18.22 6.34
CA VAL A 130 5.39 18.24 5.18
C VAL A 130 5.50 16.83 4.63
N VAL A 131 5.12 16.63 3.36
CA VAL A 131 5.11 15.30 2.75
C VAL A 131 5.60 15.31 1.31
N ARG A 132 6.37 14.29 0.96
CA ARG A 132 6.76 13.96 -0.40
C ARG A 132 6.12 12.62 -0.77
N VAL A 133 5.34 12.61 -1.83
CA VAL A 133 4.66 11.40 -2.34
C VAL A 133 5.19 11.08 -3.71
N VAL A 134 5.59 9.83 -3.93
CA VAL A 134 5.99 9.33 -5.25
C VAL A 134 5.16 8.11 -5.58
N VAL A 135 4.35 8.18 -6.63
CA VAL A 135 3.49 7.08 -7.06
C VAL A 135 3.81 6.71 -8.50
N LEU A 136 3.92 5.41 -8.76
CA LEU A 136 4.12 4.86 -10.10
C LEU A 136 2.83 4.19 -10.56
N VAL A 137 2.28 4.66 -11.67
CA VAL A 137 1.09 4.12 -12.34
C VAL A 137 1.37 3.80 -13.80
N ASP A 138 0.44 3.17 -14.51
CA ASP A 138 0.68 2.81 -15.91
C ASP A 138 0.75 4.04 -16.82
N ASP A 139 -0.20 4.95 -16.73
CA ASP A 139 -0.27 6.21 -17.50
C ASP A 139 -1.16 7.25 -16.78
N ALA A 140 -1.47 8.36 -17.44
CA ALA A 140 -2.23 9.46 -16.89
C ALA A 140 -3.70 9.10 -16.52
N ASP A 141 -4.31 8.14 -17.24
CA ASP A 141 -5.68 7.70 -16.93
C ASP A 141 -5.74 6.86 -15.63
N HIS A 142 -4.58 6.42 -15.15
CA HIS A 142 -4.43 5.60 -13.95
C HIS A 142 -4.01 6.40 -12.71
N GLU A 143 -3.90 7.73 -12.81
CA GLU A 143 -3.54 8.57 -11.68
C GLU A 143 -4.61 8.51 -10.57
N PRO A 144 -4.23 8.16 -9.31
CA PRO A 144 -5.17 8.16 -8.21
C PRO A 144 -5.40 9.58 -7.69
N GLU A 145 -6.63 9.87 -7.26
CA GLU A 145 -6.90 11.02 -6.42
C GLU A 145 -6.42 10.73 -4.99
N LEU A 146 -5.39 11.44 -4.54
CA LEU A 146 -4.82 11.29 -3.22
C LEU A 146 -5.29 12.42 -2.29
N PRO A 147 -5.63 12.13 -1.02
CA PRO A 147 -6.06 13.14 -0.05
C PRO A 147 -4.85 13.92 0.50
N MET A 148 -4.25 14.73 -0.37
CA MET A 148 -3.06 15.53 -0.01
C MET A 148 -3.40 16.55 1.07
N PRO A 149 -2.52 16.74 2.09
CA PRO A 149 -2.71 17.77 3.11
C PRO A 149 -2.85 19.17 2.50
N ALA A 150 -3.87 19.94 2.88
CA ALA A 150 -4.27 21.17 2.19
C ALA A 150 -3.36 22.38 2.47
N GLY A 151 -2.62 22.38 3.58
CA GLY A 151 -1.85 23.56 4.04
C GLY A 151 -0.35 23.47 3.87
N ALA A 152 0.15 22.44 3.24
CA ALA A 152 1.52 22.05 3.43
C ALA A 152 2.44 22.28 2.24
N ALA A 153 3.71 22.19 2.52
CA ALA A 153 4.74 21.85 1.55
C ALA A 153 4.59 20.38 1.11
N ALA A 154 3.42 20.04 0.55
CA ALA A 154 3.13 18.73 0.01
C ALA A 154 3.53 18.68 -1.46
N GLU A 155 4.30 17.68 -1.83
CA GLU A 155 4.72 17.44 -3.20
C GLU A 155 4.29 16.06 -3.64
N LEU A 156 3.62 15.98 -4.78
CA LEU A 156 3.22 14.72 -5.43
C LEU A 156 3.97 14.59 -6.75
N VAL A 157 4.70 13.51 -6.89
CA VAL A 157 5.33 13.09 -8.15
C VAL A 157 4.62 11.84 -8.63
N VAL A 158 3.92 11.93 -9.75
CA VAL A 158 3.31 10.77 -10.42
C VAL A 158 4.20 10.37 -11.60
N LEU A 159 4.58 9.12 -11.61
CA LEU A 159 5.39 8.51 -12.67
C LEU A 159 4.49 7.61 -13.52
N HIS A 160 4.66 7.67 -14.84
CA HIS A 160 3.94 6.84 -15.79
C HIS A 160 4.87 5.79 -16.40
N ARG A 161 4.59 4.50 -16.20
CA ARG A 161 5.38 3.41 -16.80
C ARG A 161 5.48 3.52 -18.30
N ALA A 162 4.40 3.97 -18.96
CA ALA A 162 4.35 4.14 -20.41
C ALA A 162 5.40 5.12 -20.96
N THR A 163 5.89 6.07 -20.14
CA THR A 163 6.82 7.13 -20.56
C THR A 163 8.16 7.10 -19.82
N LEU A 164 8.38 6.11 -18.95
CA LEU A 164 9.67 6.00 -18.25
C LEU A 164 10.82 5.75 -19.23
N ALA A 165 11.89 6.53 -19.05
CA ALA A 165 13.15 6.25 -19.71
C ALA A 165 13.77 4.96 -19.14
N GLU A 166 14.72 4.39 -19.89
CA GLU A 166 15.50 3.24 -19.41
C GLU A 166 16.21 3.59 -18.07
N GLY A 167 16.04 2.73 -17.07
CA GLY A 167 16.53 2.96 -15.71
C GLY A 167 15.68 3.90 -14.87
N GLY A 168 14.58 4.43 -15.41
CA GLY A 168 13.58 5.19 -14.66
C GLY A 168 12.75 4.29 -13.73
N GLY A 169 12.05 4.89 -12.77
CA GLY A 169 11.17 4.20 -11.83
C GLY A 169 11.18 4.87 -10.46
N LEU A 170 10.54 4.21 -9.48
CA LEU A 170 10.42 4.75 -8.11
C LEU A 170 11.80 5.06 -7.51
N GLY A 171 12.77 4.16 -7.68
CA GLY A 171 14.12 4.33 -7.13
C GLY A 171 14.84 5.55 -7.69
N ALA A 172 14.74 5.80 -9.00
CA ALA A 172 15.32 6.97 -9.64
C ALA A 172 14.64 8.28 -9.17
N ALA A 173 13.32 8.27 -9.10
CA ALA A 173 12.52 9.41 -8.64
C ALA A 173 12.83 9.78 -7.19
N VAL A 174 12.89 8.79 -6.29
CA VAL A 174 13.22 9.00 -4.88
C VAL A 174 14.63 9.59 -4.71
N ARG A 175 15.59 9.17 -5.54
CA ARG A 175 16.96 9.75 -5.53
C ARG A 175 16.99 11.18 -6.04
N ALA A 176 16.09 11.54 -6.96
CA ALA A 176 16.00 12.87 -7.55
C ALA A 176 15.25 13.89 -6.67
N LEU A 177 14.50 13.43 -5.66
CA LEU A 177 13.80 14.32 -4.73
C LEU A 177 14.78 15.23 -3.99
N GLU A 178 14.37 16.48 -3.78
CA GLU A 178 15.02 17.33 -2.79
C GLU A 178 14.87 16.70 -1.40
N TRP A 179 16.01 16.33 -0.80
CA TRP A 179 16.02 15.74 0.54
C TRP A 179 15.92 16.85 1.58
N LEU A 180 14.81 16.90 2.28
CA LEU A 180 14.56 17.92 3.28
C LEU A 180 15.39 17.69 4.55
N PRO A 181 15.72 18.76 5.28
CA PRO A 181 16.37 18.65 6.58
C PRO A 181 15.41 18.05 7.62
N GLY A 182 15.98 17.52 8.71
CA GLY A 182 15.22 16.97 9.82
C GLY A 182 14.98 15.46 9.70
N ARG A 183 14.17 14.95 10.63
CA ARG A 183 13.84 13.53 10.75
C ARG A 183 12.70 13.16 9.80
N VAL A 184 12.98 12.27 8.86
CA VAL A 184 11.97 11.72 7.95
C VAL A 184 11.34 10.45 8.55
N HIS A 185 10.04 10.23 8.29
CA HIS A 185 9.41 8.93 8.44
C HIS A 185 8.90 8.44 7.09
N ALA A 186 9.42 7.31 6.64
CA ALA A 186 9.22 6.82 5.28
C ALA A 186 8.36 5.56 5.22
N PHE A 187 7.41 5.55 4.28
CA PHE A 187 6.62 4.39 3.86
C PHE A 187 6.95 4.08 2.40
N VAL A 188 7.50 2.89 2.14
CA VAL A 188 7.95 2.50 0.79
C VAL A 188 7.48 1.09 0.47
N HIS A 189 6.40 0.97 -0.28
CA HIS A 189 5.78 -0.32 -0.58
C HIS A 189 5.43 -0.42 -2.07
N GLY A 190 5.44 -1.65 -2.63
CA GLY A 190 5.14 -1.90 -4.03
C GLY A 190 5.88 -3.10 -4.60
N GLU A 191 6.34 -3.01 -5.85
CA GLU A 191 7.10 -4.09 -6.50
C GLU A 191 8.39 -4.40 -5.72
N ALA A 192 8.56 -5.68 -5.35
CA ALA A 192 9.56 -6.06 -4.37
C ALA A 192 11.02 -5.82 -4.82
N HIS A 193 11.33 -5.96 -6.11
CA HIS A 193 12.69 -5.73 -6.57
C HIS A 193 13.06 -4.26 -6.47
N GLU A 194 12.18 -3.39 -6.94
CA GLU A 194 12.40 -1.94 -6.93
C GLU A 194 12.50 -1.41 -5.49
N VAL A 195 11.59 -1.85 -4.62
CA VAL A 195 11.55 -1.44 -3.22
C VAL A 195 12.76 -1.98 -2.43
N MET A 196 13.01 -3.29 -2.50
CA MET A 196 14.01 -3.93 -1.64
C MET A 196 15.45 -3.78 -2.14
N HIS A 197 15.66 -3.69 -3.46
CA HIS A 197 17.00 -3.59 -4.04
C HIS A 197 17.32 -2.20 -4.58
N GLY A 198 16.30 -1.41 -4.95
CA GLY A 198 16.48 -0.05 -5.43
C GLY A 198 16.45 1.01 -4.32
N ILE A 199 15.36 1.04 -3.54
CA ILE A 199 15.10 2.14 -2.59
C ILE A 199 15.64 1.84 -1.19
N ARG A 200 15.45 0.62 -0.67
CA ARG A 200 15.88 0.26 0.69
C ARG A 200 17.37 0.54 0.96
N PRO A 201 18.33 0.13 0.10
CA PRO A 201 19.75 0.46 0.32
C PRO A 201 20.01 1.96 0.32
N TYR A 202 19.35 2.71 -0.56
CA TYR A 202 19.47 4.16 -0.61
C TYR A 202 19.04 4.81 0.71
N LEU A 203 17.88 4.45 1.25
CA LEU A 203 17.39 5.02 2.50
C LEU A 203 18.25 4.64 3.69
N LEU A 204 18.60 3.35 3.84
CA LEU A 204 19.30 2.85 5.03
C LEU A 204 20.82 3.10 4.98
N GLN A 205 21.46 2.96 3.80
CA GLN A 205 22.92 3.01 3.70
C GLN A 205 23.43 4.38 3.23
N GLU A 206 22.76 4.98 2.23
CA GLU A 206 23.23 6.26 1.68
C GLU A 206 22.64 7.46 2.45
N ARG A 207 21.35 7.39 2.86
CA ARG A 207 20.72 8.44 3.69
C ARG A 207 20.87 8.20 5.19
N GLY A 208 21.24 7.00 5.61
CA GLY A 208 21.52 6.68 7.01
C GLY A 208 20.27 6.65 7.90
N LEU A 209 19.10 6.35 7.32
CA LEU A 209 17.87 6.24 8.11
C LEU A 209 17.92 5.02 9.04
N GLU A 210 17.42 5.20 10.24
CA GLU A 210 17.26 4.11 11.21
C GLU A 210 16.03 3.25 10.87
N ARG A 211 15.98 2.04 11.42
CA ARG A 211 14.90 1.08 11.09
C ARG A 211 13.52 1.55 11.55
N ASP A 212 13.43 2.33 12.62
CA ASP A 212 12.21 2.90 13.15
C ASP A 212 11.67 4.07 12.29
N GLN A 213 12.51 4.63 11.42
CA GLN A 213 12.12 5.68 10.50
C GLN A 213 11.52 5.14 9.19
N VAL A 214 11.55 3.83 8.96
CA VAL A 214 11.16 3.26 7.67
C VAL A 214 10.22 2.07 7.79
N SER A 215 9.14 2.09 7.01
CA SER A 215 8.33 0.91 6.71
C SER A 215 8.56 0.54 5.25
N ILE A 216 9.27 -0.56 5.00
CA ILE A 216 9.64 -0.99 3.65
C ILE A 216 9.19 -2.43 3.42
N SER A 217 8.33 -2.66 2.41
CA SER A 217 7.87 -4.02 2.08
C SER A 217 7.51 -4.17 0.60
N GLY A 218 7.96 -5.27 0.00
CA GLY A 218 7.41 -5.70 -1.28
C GLY A 218 6.00 -6.25 -1.10
N TYR A 219 5.07 -5.77 -1.93
CA TYR A 219 3.70 -6.25 -1.98
C TYR A 219 3.51 -7.33 -3.04
N TRP A 220 4.20 -7.21 -4.16
CA TRP A 220 4.17 -8.15 -5.26
C TRP A 220 5.54 -8.23 -5.94
N ARG A 221 5.72 -9.17 -6.87
CA ARG A 221 6.96 -9.29 -7.66
C ARG A 221 6.64 -9.62 -9.10
N ARG A 222 7.21 -8.83 -9.99
CA ARG A 222 7.06 -9.02 -11.44
C ARG A 222 7.50 -10.43 -11.85
N GLY A 223 6.66 -11.10 -12.64
CA GLY A 223 6.93 -12.44 -13.15
C GLY A 223 6.75 -13.57 -12.12
N ARG A 224 6.18 -13.29 -10.94
CA ARG A 224 5.85 -14.33 -9.94
C ARG A 224 4.37 -14.30 -9.58
N THR A 225 3.82 -15.48 -9.32
CA THR A 225 2.54 -15.61 -8.63
C THR A 225 2.68 -15.19 -7.18
N GLU A 226 1.59 -14.92 -6.50
CA GLU A 226 1.64 -14.57 -5.07
C GLU A 226 2.18 -15.70 -4.20
N GLU A 227 1.86 -16.96 -4.52
CA GLU A 227 2.42 -18.13 -3.86
C GLU A 227 3.94 -18.20 -4.02
N GLY A 228 4.44 -18.02 -5.25
CA GLY A 228 5.87 -17.97 -5.54
C GLY A 228 6.57 -16.77 -4.87
N PHE A 229 5.87 -15.65 -4.76
CA PHE A 229 6.37 -14.48 -4.04
C PHE A 229 6.41 -14.71 -2.52
N ARG A 230 5.41 -15.37 -1.95
CA ARG A 230 5.38 -15.73 -0.52
C ARG A 230 6.54 -16.66 -0.13
N LEU A 231 6.82 -17.67 -0.96
CA LEU A 231 7.97 -18.56 -0.75
C LEU A 231 9.29 -17.77 -0.80
N TRP A 232 9.46 -16.93 -1.81
CA TRP A 232 10.64 -16.06 -1.92
C TRP A 232 10.81 -15.12 -0.72
N LYS A 233 9.73 -14.51 -0.20
CA LYS A 233 9.79 -13.68 1.03
C LYS A 233 10.22 -14.48 2.25
N ALA A 234 9.80 -15.72 2.38
CA ALA A 234 10.20 -16.59 3.47
C ALA A 234 11.69 -16.95 3.37
N GLU A 235 12.17 -17.26 2.17
CA GLU A 235 13.61 -17.54 1.92
C GLU A 235 14.48 -16.31 2.21
N LEU A 236 14.04 -15.11 1.80
CA LEU A 236 14.77 -13.87 2.05
C LEU A 236 14.89 -13.57 3.54
N ARG A 237 13.80 -13.72 4.30
CA ARG A 237 13.81 -13.55 5.77
C ARG A 237 14.75 -14.53 6.44
N ALA A 238 14.69 -15.80 6.06
CA ALA A 238 15.57 -16.82 6.61
C ALA A 238 17.06 -16.51 6.33
N ALA A 239 17.38 -15.96 5.15
CA ALA A 239 18.74 -15.54 4.81
C ALA A 239 19.19 -14.30 5.60
N GLU A 240 18.29 -13.33 5.85
CA GLU A 240 18.57 -12.15 6.68
C GLU A 240 18.80 -12.54 8.16
N ASP A 241 18.02 -13.48 8.70
CA ASP A 241 18.16 -13.98 10.08
C ASP A 241 19.50 -14.70 10.27
N VAL A 242 19.96 -15.47 9.28
CA VAL A 242 21.28 -16.13 9.30
C VAL A 242 22.43 -15.12 9.21
N ALA A 243 22.25 -14.02 8.48
CA ALA A 243 23.29 -12.99 8.33
C ALA A 243 23.39 -12.04 9.55
N ALA A 244 22.37 -12.03 10.42
CA ALA A 244 22.29 -11.18 11.61
C ALA A 244 22.71 -11.89 12.90
N GLY A 245 22.94 -13.22 12.88
CA GLY A 245 23.41 -14.06 14.01
C GLY A 245 24.86 -14.44 13.86
#